data_1048272f5884b6b6f53f0da71aaa6604
#
_entry.id   1048272f5884b6b6f53f0da71aaa6604
#
_cell.length_a   1.000
_cell.length_b   1.000
_cell.length_c   1.000
_cell.angle_alpha   90.00
_cell.angle_beta   90.00
_cell.angle_gamma   90.00
#
_symmetry.space_group_name_H-M   'P 1'
#
loop_
_entity.id
_entity.type
_entity.pdbx_description
1 polymer ?
#
loop_
_entity_poly.entity_id
_entity_poly.type
_entity_poly.pdbx_seq_one_letter_code
_entity_poly.pdbx_strand_id
1 'polypeptide(L)'
;MSEEKEVVYGADQIQILEGLEAVRKRPGMYIGSTSERGLHHLVYEIVDNAIDEALAGYCDEVQVFINKDNSITVIDNGRGIPVGINHKAGKPAVEVVFTVLHAGGKFGGGGYKVSGGLHGVGASVVNALSDWLEVEIYQDGKKYIQRYEKGKTMYPLKEIGTTDQRLSLIHISEPTRHSL
;
A
#
# COMPACT_ATOMS: atom_id res chain seq x y z
N MET A 1 -31.10 28.19 -30.74
CA MET A 1 -31.75 27.77 -29.51
C MET A 1 -31.10 26.44 -29.09
N SER A 2 -30.16 26.47 -28.17
CA SER A 2 -29.51 25.29 -27.61
C SER A 2 -30.46 24.68 -26.61
N GLU A 3 -30.90 23.45 -26.84
CA GLU A 3 -31.60 22.64 -25.85
C GLU A 3 -30.64 22.34 -24.72
N GLU A 4 -30.79 23.01 -23.60
CA GLU A 4 -30.23 22.56 -22.34
C GLU A 4 -30.89 21.23 -21.97
N LYS A 5 -30.14 20.13 -22.12
CA LYS A 5 -30.54 18.84 -21.58
C LYS A 5 -30.53 18.97 -20.06
N GLU A 6 -31.72 19.06 -19.50
CA GLU A 6 -31.93 18.96 -18.05
C GLU A 6 -31.36 17.62 -17.58
N VAL A 7 -30.27 17.68 -16.82
CA VAL A 7 -29.66 16.48 -16.24
C VAL A 7 -30.55 16.03 -15.10
N VAL A 8 -31.41 15.06 -15.37
CA VAL A 8 -32.29 14.46 -14.37
C VAL A 8 -31.42 13.69 -13.37
N TYR A 9 -31.32 14.19 -12.16
CA TYR A 9 -30.66 13.48 -11.06
C TYR A 9 -31.49 12.26 -10.67
N GLY A 10 -31.09 11.08 -11.13
CA GLY A 10 -31.76 9.81 -10.90
C GLY A 10 -30.90 8.82 -10.10
N ALA A 11 -31.54 7.77 -9.60
CA ALA A 11 -30.87 6.72 -8.84
C ALA A 11 -29.67 6.08 -9.57
N ASP A 12 -29.77 5.95 -10.89
CA ASP A 12 -28.71 5.37 -11.72
C ASP A 12 -27.47 6.26 -11.88
N GLN A 13 -27.55 7.51 -11.43
CA GLN A 13 -26.39 8.42 -11.42
C GLN A 13 -25.55 8.33 -10.15
N ILE A 14 -26.04 7.58 -9.16
CA ILE A 14 -25.28 7.31 -7.93
C ILE A 14 -24.22 6.26 -8.26
N GLN A 15 -22.97 6.69 -8.36
CA GLN A 15 -21.84 5.79 -8.59
C GLN A 15 -21.42 5.13 -7.28
N ILE A 16 -21.45 3.82 -7.25
CA ILE A 16 -20.84 3.02 -6.18
C ILE A 16 -19.38 2.79 -6.57
N LEU A 17 -18.47 3.37 -5.79
CA LEU A 17 -17.03 3.17 -5.96
C LEU A 17 -16.57 2.16 -4.92
N GLU A 18 -16.00 1.07 -5.36
CA GLU A 18 -15.48 0.02 -4.49
C GLU A 18 -13.96 -0.05 -4.52
N GLY A 19 -13.38 -0.46 -3.39
CA GLY A 19 -11.97 -0.76 -3.28
C GLY A 19 -11.03 0.40 -3.62
N LEU A 20 -9.94 0.09 -4.29
CA LEU A 20 -8.87 1.06 -4.61
C LEU A 20 -9.27 2.07 -5.69
N GLU A 21 -10.28 1.78 -6.49
CA GLU A 21 -10.80 2.74 -7.47
C GLU A 21 -11.40 3.98 -6.80
N ALA A 22 -12.05 3.80 -5.65
CA ALA A 22 -12.56 4.91 -4.84
C ALA A 22 -11.42 5.84 -4.38
N VAL A 23 -10.29 5.27 -3.98
CA VAL A 23 -9.09 6.03 -3.58
C VAL A 23 -8.55 6.85 -4.75
N ARG A 24 -8.44 6.26 -5.92
CA ARG A 24 -7.92 6.94 -7.11
C ARG A 24 -8.82 8.08 -7.60
N LYS A 25 -10.13 7.92 -7.50
CA LYS A 25 -11.09 8.96 -7.90
C LYS A 25 -11.17 10.11 -6.91
N ARG A 26 -10.92 9.87 -5.63
CA ARG A 26 -11.02 10.88 -4.55
C ARG A 26 -9.84 10.80 -3.59
N PRO A 27 -8.61 11.00 -4.07
CA PRO A 27 -7.41 10.82 -3.25
C PRO A 27 -7.37 11.74 -2.03
N GLY A 28 -7.87 12.97 -2.14
CA GLY A 28 -7.92 13.92 -1.04
C GLY A 28 -8.70 13.45 0.19
N MET A 29 -9.65 12.54 0.02
CA MET A 29 -10.39 11.95 1.15
C MET A 29 -9.52 11.00 1.98
N TYR A 30 -8.46 10.46 1.40
CA TYR A 30 -7.58 9.48 2.05
C TYR A 30 -6.27 10.08 2.55
N ILE A 31 -5.69 11.01 1.79
CA ILE A 31 -4.40 11.65 2.13
C ILE A 31 -4.54 13.13 2.52
N GLY A 32 -5.76 13.62 2.64
CA GLY A 32 -6.11 14.98 3.06
C GLY A 32 -5.82 16.05 2.00
N SER A 33 -4.85 15.87 1.14
CA SER A 33 -4.46 16.81 0.09
C SER A 33 -3.78 16.10 -1.06
N THR A 34 -3.97 16.57 -2.27
CA THR A 34 -3.24 16.12 -3.48
C THR A 34 -2.03 17.01 -3.79
N SER A 35 -1.70 17.93 -2.88
CA SER A 35 -0.47 18.70 -2.96
C SER A 35 0.76 17.86 -2.62
N GLU A 36 1.95 18.42 -2.81
CA GLU A 36 3.22 17.80 -2.44
C GLU A 36 3.22 17.25 -0.99
N ARG A 37 2.62 17.99 -0.07
CA ARG A 37 2.49 17.56 1.33
C ARG A 37 1.64 16.30 1.49
N GLY A 38 0.56 16.17 0.73
CA GLY A 38 -0.27 14.96 0.72
C GLY A 38 0.47 13.76 0.15
N LEU A 39 1.31 13.97 -0.85
CA LEU A 39 2.14 12.92 -1.45
C LEU A 39 3.21 12.39 -0.49
N HIS A 40 3.79 13.26 0.34
CA HIS A 40 4.72 12.84 1.39
C HIS A 40 4.07 11.89 2.41
N HIS A 41 2.77 12.00 2.65
CA HIS A 41 2.06 11.09 3.55
C HIS A 41 2.11 9.63 3.06
N LEU A 42 2.21 9.40 1.76
CA LEU A 42 2.35 8.03 1.22
C LEU A 42 3.67 7.40 1.64
N VAL A 43 4.75 8.18 1.63
CA VAL A 43 6.07 7.71 2.10
C VAL A 43 6.02 7.46 3.61
N TYR A 44 5.44 8.38 4.37
CA TYR A 44 5.31 8.23 5.82
C TYR A 44 4.49 7.00 6.20
N GLU A 45 3.44 6.68 5.46
CA GLU A 45 2.63 5.48 5.72
C GLU A 45 3.45 4.19 5.59
N ILE A 46 4.34 4.10 4.61
CA ILE A 46 5.23 2.94 4.45
C ILE A 46 6.30 2.91 5.55
N VAL A 47 6.90 4.04 5.87
CA VAL A 47 7.90 4.14 6.96
C VAL A 47 7.27 3.82 8.31
N ASP A 48 6.07 4.33 8.58
CA ASP A 48 5.35 4.05 9.83
C ASP A 48 5.06 2.57 10.02
N ASN A 49 4.80 1.82 8.95
CA ASN A 49 4.65 0.37 9.02
C ASN A 49 5.94 -0.32 9.49
N ALA A 50 7.10 0.14 9.02
CA ALA A 50 8.40 -0.35 9.48
C ALA A 50 8.69 0.06 10.93
N ILE A 51 8.33 1.27 11.32
CA ILE A 51 8.46 1.75 12.71
C ILE A 51 7.54 0.95 13.65
N ASP A 52 6.32 0.62 13.24
CA ASP A 52 5.42 -0.22 14.04
C ASP A 52 6.03 -1.60 14.30
N GLU A 53 6.72 -2.15 13.30
CA GLU A 53 7.44 -3.43 13.45
C GLU A 53 8.60 -3.30 14.45
N ALA A 54 9.28 -2.15 14.44
CA ALA A 54 10.33 -1.84 15.43
C ALA A 54 9.76 -1.65 16.85
N LEU A 55 8.65 -0.93 16.98
CA LEU A 55 7.97 -0.75 18.27
C LEU A 55 7.45 -2.07 18.85
N ALA A 56 7.09 -3.01 17.99
CA ALA A 56 6.70 -4.36 18.38
C ALA A 56 7.91 -5.24 18.79
N GLY A 57 9.15 -4.75 18.64
CA GLY A 57 10.37 -5.44 19.02
C GLY A 57 10.93 -6.42 17.99
N TYR A 58 10.45 -6.37 16.75
CA TYR A 58 10.85 -7.30 15.69
C TYR A 58 11.79 -6.72 14.65
N CYS A 59 12.02 -5.42 14.68
CA CYS A 59 12.85 -4.70 13.73
C CYS A 59 13.78 -3.75 14.48
N ASP A 60 15.03 -3.70 14.13
CA ASP A 60 16.04 -2.80 14.71
C ASP A 60 16.74 -1.94 13.65
N GLU A 61 16.44 -2.16 12.38
CA GLU A 61 16.97 -1.39 11.26
C GLU A 61 15.91 -1.06 10.22
N VAL A 62 15.79 0.21 9.92
CA VAL A 62 14.94 0.73 8.83
C VAL A 62 15.80 1.62 7.95
N GLN A 63 15.82 1.32 6.65
CA GLN A 63 16.56 2.09 5.65
C GLN A 63 15.59 2.71 4.67
N VAL A 64 15.78 3.98 4.32
CA VAL A 64 14.98 4.72 3.35
C VAL A 64 15.89 5.32 2.30
N PHE A 65 15.65 5.01 1.04
CA PHE A 65 16.41 5.50 -0.09
C PHE A 65 15.51 6.34 -1.01
N ILE A 66 15.99 7.51 -1.37
CA ILE A 66 15.43 8.32 -2.45
C ILE A 66 16.29 8.05 -3.68
N ASN A 67 15.70 7.42 -4.68
CA ASN A 67 16.42 6.99 -5.87
C ASN A 67 16.52 8.12 -6.91
N LYS A 68 17.41 7.97 -7.90
CA LYS A 68 17.65 9.00 -8.94
C LYS A 68 16.43 9.25 -9.83
N ASP A 69 15.55 8.29 -9.95
CA ASP A 69 14.28 8.37 -10.70
C ASP A 69 13.10 8.89 -9.84
N ASN A 70 13.41 9.45 -8.66
CA ASN A 70 12.45 9.89 -7.65
C ASN A 70 11.58 8.78 -7.06
N SER A 71 11.89 7.53 -7.28
CA SER A 71 11.28 6.44 -6.53
C SER A 71 11.84 6.36 -5.11
N ILE A 72 11.06 5.76 -4.21
CA ILE A 72 11.44 5.57 -2.81
C ILE A 72 11.54 4.09 -2.52
N THR A 73 12.60 3.69 -1.84
CA THR A 73 12.76 2.33 -1.34
C THR A 73 12.81 2.36 0.18
N VAL A 74 11.98 1.57 0.83
CA VAL A 74 11.97 1.37 2.27
C VAL A 74 12.28 -0.09 2.56
N ILE A 75 13.30 -0.33 3.37
CA ILE A 75 13.74 -1.67 3.80
C ILE A 75 13.67 -1.73 5.31
N ASP A 76 13.06 -2.77 5.84
CA ASP A 76 13.09 -3.10 7.25
C ASP A 76 13.53 -4.56 7.46
N ASN A 77 14.19 -4.84 8.56
CA ASN A 77 14.59 -6.20 8.94
C ASN A 77 13.60 -6.88 9.90
N GLY A 78 12.33 -6.48 9.83
CA GLY A 78 11.24 -7.04 10.60
C GLY A 78 10.85 -8.47 10.21
N ARG A 79 9.68 -8.91 10.70
CA ARG A 79 9.17 -10.28 10.42
C ARG A 79 8.81 -10.50 8.95
N GLY A 80 8.57 -9.43 8.22
CA GLY A 80 8.01 -9.47 6.88
C GLY A 80 6.47 -9.57 6.87
N ILE A 81 5.87 -9.20 5.75
CA ILE A 81 4.44 -9.38 5.54
C ILE A 81 4.17 -10.86 5.24
N PRO A 82 3.18 -11.50 5.86
CA PRO A 82 2.89 -12.90 5.59
C PRO A 82 2.61 -13.19 4.12
N VAL A 83 3.18 -14.26 3.60
CA VAL A 83 3.02 -14.70 2.19
C VAL A 83 2.01 -15.83 2.03
N GLY A 84 1.56 -16.44 3.12
CA GLY A 84 0.55 -17.48 3.11
C GLY A 84 -0.81 -16.97 2.64
N ILE A 85 -1.68 -17.91 2.26
CA ILE A 85 -3.03 -17.59 1.77
C ILE A 85 -3.91 -17.10 2.93
N ASN A 86 -4.51 -15.92 2.74
CA ASN A 86 -5.61 -15.46 3.58
C ASN A 86 -6.89 -16.15 3.11
N HIS A 87 -7.44 -17.05 3.92
CA HIS A 87 -8.58 -17.89 3.53
C HIS A 87 -9.87 -17.10 3.26
N LYS A 88 -10.05 -15.94 3.90
CA LYS A 88 -11.22 -15.10 3.67
C LYS A 88 -11.17 -14.40 2.32
N ALA A 89 -9.97 -13.99 1.89
CA ALA A 89 -9.77 -13.28 0.64
C ALA A 89 -9.40 -14.21 -0.53
N GLY A 90 -8.95 -15.46 -0.25
CA GLY A 90 -8.49 -16.40 -1.26
C GLY A 90 -7.19 -16.00 -1.95
N LYS A 91 -6.40 -15.10 -1.33
CA LYS A 91 -5.18 -14.50 -1.89
C LYS A 91 -4.05 -14.53 -0.85
N PRO A 92 -2.78 -14.43 -1.28
CA PRO A 92 -1.67 -14.23 -0.35
C PRO A 92 -1.93 -13.02 0.56
N ALA A 93 -1.57 -13.13 1.84
CA ALA A 93 -1.81 -12.05 2.81
C ALA A 93 -1.15 -10.73 2.38
N VAL A 94 0.03 -10.78 1.79
CA VAL A 94 0.70 -9.60 1.23
C VAL A 94 -0.15 -8.90 0.17
N GLU A 95 -0.77 -9.65 -0.74
CA GLU A 95 -1.67 -9.08 -1.75
C GLU A 95 -2.90 -8.44 -1.12
N VAL A 96 -3.45 -9.04 -0.08
CA VAL A 96 -4.58 -8.47 0.68
C VAL A 96 -4.20 -7.12 1.30
N VAL A 97 -3.02 -7.04 1.91
CA VAL A 97 -2.50 -5.80 2.54
C VAL A 97 -2.42 -4.65 1.52
N PHE A 98 -1.99 -4.93 0.29
CA PHE A 98 -1.80 -3.90 -0.72
C PHE A 98 -3.02 -3.64 -1.61
N THR A 99 -4.02 -4.51 -1.63
CA THR A 99 -5.17 -4.38 -2.55
C THR A 99 -6.52 -4.21 -1.88
N VAL A 100 -6.62 -4.43 -0.58
CA VAL A 100 -7.88 -4.31 0.15
C VAL A 100 -7.79 -3.15 1.14
N LEU A 101 -8.74 -2.23 1.07
CA LEU A 101 -8.84 -1.14 2.04
C LEU A 101 -9.08 -1.70 3.45
N HIS A 102 -8.46 -1.07 4.44
CA HIS A 102 -8.57 -1.45 5.85
C HIS A 102 -8.09 -2.88 6.17
N ALA A 103 -7.30 -3.50 5.29
CA ALA A 103 -6.62 -4.74 5.59
C ALA A 103 -5.31 -4.46 6.37
N GLY A 104 -5.02 -5.27 7.35
CA GLY A 104 -3.79 -5.22 8.11
C GLY A 104 -3.95 -5.77 9.52
N GLY A 105 -2.84 -6.18 10.12
CA GLY A 105 -2.80 -6.73 11.49
C GLY A 105 -3.14 -5.71 12.58
N LYS A 106 -3.28 -4.43 12.24
CA LYS A 106 -3.58 -3.35 13.19
C LYS A 106 -5.05 -3.32 13.64
N PHE A 107 -5.96 -3.94 12.90
CA PHE A 107 -7.41 -3.88 13.14
C PHE A 107 -7.98 -5.11 13.87
N GLY A 108 -7.19 -6.11 14.17
CA GLY A 108 -7.65 -7.37 14.76
C GLY A 108 -6.84 -7.82 15.96
N GLY A 109 -6.92 -7.12 17.08
CA GLY A 109 -6.49 -7.53 18.41
C GLY A 109 -5.31 -8.49 18.49
N GLY A 110 -4.06 -8.01 18.48
CA GLY A 110 -2.91 -8.83 18.86
C GLY A 110 -1.60 -8.60 18.11
N GLY A 111 -1.63 -7.89 16.99
CA GLY A 111 -0.41 -7.67 16.20
C GLY A 111 0.49 -6.54 16.74
N TYR A 112 -0.11 -5.43 17.13
CA TYR A 112 0.61 -4.27 17.63
C TYR A 112 -0.10 -3.65 18.84
N LYS A 113 0.65 -3.44 19.92
CA LYS A 113 0.14 -2.76 21.12
C LYS A 113 0.08 -1.24 20.96
N VAL A 114 0.93 -0.70 20.09
CA VAL A 114 1.03 0.72 19.75
C VAL A 114 1.27 0.81 18.24
N SER A 115 0.60 1.74 17.57
CA SER A 115 0.79 2.01 16.15
C SER A 115 1.22 3.46 15.96
N GLY A 116 2.29 3.67 15.18
CA GLY A 116 2.79 5.01 14.80
C GLY A 116 2.03 5.62 13.63
N GLY A 117 1.25 4.82 12.90
CA GLY A 117 0.49 5.28 11.74
C GLY A 117 -0.62 6.24 12.13
N LEU A 118 -0.45 7.53 11.81
CA LEU A 118 -1.36 8.61 12.21
C LEU A 118 -2.70 8.57 11.48
N HIS A 119 -2.81 7.94 10.32
CA HIS A 119 -3.99 8.01 9.46
C HIS A 119 -4.68 6.66 9.24
N GLY A 120 -4.02 5.53 9.53
CA GLY A 120 -4.60 4.19 9.41
C GLY A 120 -5.14 3.83 8.02
N VAL A 121 -4.72 4.59 6.99
CA VAL A 121 -5.19 4.37 5.61
C VAL A 121 -4.53 3.16 4.96
N GLY A 122 -3.33 2.80 5.43
CA GLY A 122 -2.66 1.57 5.07
C GLY A 122 -1.93 1.57 3.73
N ALA A 123 -1.20 0.48 3.52
CA ALA A 123 -0.40 0.27 2.33
C ALA A 123 -1.23 0.23 1.03
N SER A 124 -2.49 -0.16 1.12
CA SER A 124 -3.40 -0.21 -0.03
C SER A 124 -3.66 1.16 -0.65
N VAL A 125 -3.74 2.22 0.16
CA VAL A 125 -3.88 3.60 -0.35
C VAL A 125 -2.59 4.03 -1.05
N VAL A 126 -1.43 3.71 -0.49
CA VAL A 126 -0.13 3.97 -1.14
C VAL A 126 -0.07 3.29 -2.50
N ASN A 127 -0.45 2.01 -2.57
CA ASN A 127 -0.51 1.26 -3.82
C ASN A 127 -1.47 1.90 -4.84
N ALA A 128 -2.67 2.26 -4.40
CA ALA A 128 -3.68 2.88 -5.27
C ALA A 128 -3.19 4.18 -5.90
N LEU A 129 -2.43 4.99 -5.17
CA LEU A 129 -1.99 6.33 -5.58
C LEU A 129 -0.58 6.36 -6.18
N SER A 130 0.12 5.25 -6.23
CA SER A 130 1.41 5.10 -6.89
C SER A 130 1.22 4.63 -8.33
N ASP A 131 2.08 5.06 -9.26
CA ASP A 131 2.08 4.52 -10.62
C ASP A 131 2.45 3.05 -10.60
N TRP A 132 3.42 2.69 -9.78
CA TRP A 132 3.76 1.31 -9.49
C TRP A 132 4.28 1.16 -8.06
N LEU A 133 4.10 -0.03 -7.51
CA LEU A 133 4.64 -0.47 -6.23
C LEU A 133 5.14 -1.90 -6.39
N GLU A 134 6.33 -2.17 -5.87
CA GLU A 134 6.92 -3.49 -5.83
C GLU A 134 7.28 -3.85 -4.40
N VAL A 135 6.92 -5.04 -3.98
CA VAL A 135 7.25 -5.57 -2.67
C VAL A 135 8.10 -6.82 -2.80
N GLU A 136 9.21 -6.85 -2.07
CA GLU A 136 10.00 -8.06 -1.86
C GLU A 136 9.93 -8.45 -0.38
N ILE A 137 9.76 -9.74 -0.13
CA ILE A 137 9.68 -10.29 1.22
C ILE A 137 10.66 -11.43 1.33
N TYR A 138 11.55 -11.33 2.31
CA TYR A 138 12.54 -12.36 2.63
C TYR A 138 12.18 -12.95 3.98
N GLN A 139 11.70 -14.19 3.97
CA GLN A 139 11.32 -14.91 5.17
C GLN A 139 11.40 -16.42 4.96
N ASP A 140 11.63 -17.15 6.03
CA ASP A 140 11.64 -18.63 6.03
C ASP A 140 12.54 -19.25 4.95
N GLY A 141 13.69 -18.61 4.70
CA GLY A 141 14.68 -19.06 3.72
C GLY A 141 14.36 -18.73 2.27
N LYS A 142 13.29 -18.00 1.99
CA LYS A 142 12.82 -17.72 0.63
C LYS A 142 12.65 -16.23 0.37
N LYS A 143 12.83 -15.86 -0.90
CA LYS A 143 12.58 -14.52 -1.43
C LYS A 143 11.32 -14.54 -2.28
N TYR A 144 10.41 -13.61 -2.00
CA TYR A 144 9.17 -13.43 -2.75
C TYR A 144 9.10 -12.02 -3.33
N ILE A 145 8.45 -11.89 -4.48
CA ILE A 145 8.20 -10.60 -5.12
C ILE A 145 6.77 -10.53 -5.66
N GLN A 146 6.19 -9.33 -5.58
CA GLN A 146 4.94 -9.00 -6.25
C GLN A 146 4.96 -7.53 -6.66
N ARG A 147 4.38 -7.23 -7.83
CA ARG A 147 4.29 -5.88 -8.39
C ARG A 147 2.84 -5.50 -8.61
N TYR A 148 2.57 -4.23 -8.38
CA TYR A 148 1.29 -3.59 -8.61
C TYR A 148 1.50 -2.34 -9.48
N GLU A 149 0.51 -2.03 -10.30
CA GLU A 149 0.47 -0.80 -11.08
C GLU A 149 -0.89 -0.14 -10.90
N LYS A 150 -0.89 1.09 -10.40
CA LYS A 150 -2.10 1.85 -10.07
C LYS A 150 -3.10 1.04 -9.23
N GLY A 151 -2.59 0.31 -8.26
CA GLY A 151 -3.36 -0.53 -7.36
C GLY A 151 -3.70 -1.93 -7.87
N LYS A 152 -3.38 -2.26 -9.13
CA LYS A 152 -3.70 -3.57 -9.71
C LYS A 152 -2.52 -4.52 -9.63
N THR A 153 -2.79 -5.75 -9.17
CA THR A 153 -1.80 -6.81 -9.16
C THR A 153 -1.39 -7.20 -10.58
N MET A 154 -0.10 -7.16 -10.87
CA MET A 154 0.41 -7.42 -12.22
C MET A 154 0.67 -8.90 -12.48
N TYR A 155 1.00 -9.65 -11.44
CA TYR A 155 1.22 -11.10 -11.51
C TYR A 155 1.05 -11.72 -10.11
N PRO A 156 0.79 -13.03 -10.00
CA PRO A 156 0.74 -13.72 -8.72
C PRO A 156 2.06 -13.59 -7.96
N LEU A 157 2.00 -13.64 -6.62
CA LEU A 157 3.20 -13.65 -5.78
C LEU A 157 4.18 -14.73 -6.26
N LYS A 158 5.43 -14.34 -6.51
CA LYS A 158 6.48 -15.21 -7.04
C LYS A 158 7.55 -15.48 -5.98
N GLU A 159 7.96 -16.74 -5.89
CA GLU A 159 9.21 -17.11 -5.23
C GLU A 159 10.36 -16.92 -6.23
N ILE A 160 11.37 -16.07 -5.87
CA ILE A 160 12.47 -15.70 -6.77
C ILE A 160 13.83 -16.20 -6.33
N GLY A 161 13.92 -16.89 -5.21
CA GLY A 161 15.18 -17.44 -4.72
C GLY A 161 15.15 -17.82 -3.26
N THR A 162 16.35 -18.12 -2.75
CA THR A 162 16.60 -18.47 -1.36
C THR A 162 17.40 -17.36 -0.67
N THR A 163 17.30 -17.27 0.64
CA THR A 163 18.01 -16.28 1.45
C THR A 163 18.20 -16.78 2.86
N ASP A 164 19.21 -16.28 3.55
CA ASP A 164 19.40 -16.39 5.00
C ASP A 164 18.93 -15.12 5.75
N GLN A 165 18.51 -14.11 4.99
CA GLN A 165 18.03 -12.83 5.54
C GLN A 165 16.53 -12.84 5.77
N ARG A 166 16.11 -11.95 6.67
CA ARG A 166 14.71 -11.62 6.93
C ARG A 166 14.54 -10.12 6.76
N LEU A 167 13.74 -9.71 5.81
CA LEU A 167 13.44 -8.30 5.57
C LEU A 167 12.16 -8.13 4.73
N SER A 168 11.62 -6.93 4.77
CA SER A 168 10.67 -6.43 3.77
C SER A 168 11.31 -5.28 3.01
N LEU A 169 11.14 -5.26 1.70
CA LEU A 169 11.55 -4.16 0.84
C LEU A 169 10.33 -3.67 0.07
N ILE A 170 10.00 -2.41 0.22
CA ILE A 170 8.91 -1.76 -0.52
C ILE A 170 9.50 -0.66 -1.37
N HIS A 171 9.29 -0.77 -2.66
CA HIS A 171 9.76 0.17 -3.67
C HIS A 171 8.57 0.79 -4.38
N ILE A 172 8.43 2.10 -4.29
CA ILE A 172 7.31 2.86 -4.85
C ILE A 172 7.79 3.93 -5.81
N SER A 173 7.07 4.11 -6.92
CA SER A 173 7.20 5.30 -7.74
C SER A 173 6.75 6.52 -6.96
N GLU A 174 7.38 7.66 -7.20
CA GLU A 174 6.84 8.92 -6.72
C GLU A 174 5.46 9.14 -7.34
N PRO A 175 4.40 9.35 -6.54
CA PRO A 175 3.12 9.76 -7.09
C PRO A 175 3.28 11.19 -7.62
N THR A 176 3.21 11.34 -8.93
CA THR A 176 3.26 12.66 -9.56
C THR A 176 1.89 13.31 -9.58
N ARG A 177 1.82 14.64 -9.59
CA ARG A 177 0.56 15.37 -9.74
C ARG A 177 -0.23 14.96 -10.98
N HIS A 178 0.45 14.42 -11.99
CA HIS A 178 -0.15 13.96 -13.24
C HIS A 178 -0.81 12.60 -13.13
N SER A 179 -0.50 11.81 -12.08
CA SER A 179 -1.11 10.49 -11.83
C SER A 179 -2.41 10.59 -11.03
N LEU A 180 -2.67 11.73 -10.46
CA LEU A 180 -3.84 12.05 -9.65
C LEU A 180 -4.77 13.01 -10.40
#